data_124c2798e6a0fd72d75b4e4168dcbe9c
#
_entry.id   124c2798e6a0fd72d75b4e4168dcbe9c
#
_cell.length_a   1.000
_cell.length_b   1.000
_cell.length_c   1.000
_cell.angle_alpha   90.00
_cell.angle_beta   90.00
_cell.angle_gamma   90.00
#
_symmetry.space_group_name_H-M   'P 1'
#
loop_
_entity.id
_entity.type
_entity.pdbx_description
1 polymer ?
#
loop_
_entity_poly.entity_id
_entity_poly.type
_entity_poly.pdbx_seq_one_letter_code
_entity_poly.pdbx_strand_id
1 'polypeptide(L)'
;MFNLSKFIGDYVTNRTVSMFEADIQANKNILTTEIKGKKICVIGGAGSIGSSFIKAILRFEPKSVVVVDLNENGLAELVRDVRSTEGLFVPDEFRCYTLNFADPIFERIFREEKGFDIVANFSAHKHVRSEKDKYSVQALIENNDIKAKKLMDLLCVYPPKHFFCVSTDKAANPVNIMGASKRIMEDLVMAYNEHFKVTTARFANVAFSNGSLPDGWIHRLQKKQPLAAPSDVKRYFVSPEESGQICMLACILGNGGEVFFPKLGEEQMLTFSSICDDFVKAEGFKKVECKNDPDAKKYAADMDYDSDNYPVVYFKSDTTGEKAYEEFYVPGEKINMTRFSALGVVEETTRRPMPEINQFFDELENIFAEPDFTKAEIVTSIKKFIPNFEHEEKGKNLDQKM
;
A
#
# COMPACT_ATOMS: atom_id res chain seq x y z
N MET A 1 7.02 23.99 -16.05
CA MET A 1 7.40 23.15 -14.89
C MET A 1 6.43 21.99 -14.80
N PHE A 2 6.89 20.75 -14.80
CA PHE A 2 6.05 19.57 -14.65
C PHE A 2 5.39 19.56 -13.25
N ASN A 3 4.08 19.29 -13.21
CA ASN A 3 3.33 19.19 -11.98
C ASN A 3 2.72 17.77 -11.89
N LEU A 4 3.28 16.94 -11.03
CA LEU A 4 2.92 15.55 -10.89
C LEU A 4 1.45 15.35 -10.48
N SER A 5 0.95 16.14 -9.52
CA SER A 5 -0.45 16.03 -9.07
C SER A 5 -1.42 16.34 -10.21
N LYS A 6 -1.13 17.39 -10.99
CA LYS A 6 -1.93 17.72 -12.17
C LYS A 6 -1.84 16.63 -13.22
N PHE A 7 -0.65 16.08 -13.49
CA PHE A 7 -0.47 14.97 -14.42
C PHE A 7 -1.28 13.74 -14.00
N ILE A 8 -1.24 13.37 -12.72
CA ILE A 8 -2.03 12.24 -12.19
C ILE A 8 -3.52 12.48 -12.41
N GLY A 9 -4.01 13.68 -12.12
CA GLY A 9 -5.42 14.06 -12.31
C GLY A 9 -5.86 14.01 -13.76
N ASP A 10 -5.03 14.56 -14.67
CA ASP A 10 -5.41 14.72 -16.09
C ASP A 10 -5.27 13.40 -16.90
N TYR A 11 -4.27 12.55 -16.59
CA TYR A 11 -3.88 11.42 -17.45
C TYR A 11 -3.96 10.04 -16.79
N VAL A 12 -3.95 9.95 -15.46
CA VAL A 12 -3.93 8.66 -14.78
C VAL A 12 -5.27 8.34 -14.13
N THR A 13 -5.83 9.28 -13.39
CA THR A 13 -7.12 9.07 -12.72
C THR A 13 -8.29 9.67 -13.49
N ASN A 14 -8.04 10.61 -14.40
CA ASN A 14 -9.05 11.42 -15.11
C ASN A 14 -10.00 12.13 -14.12
N ARG A 15 -9.47 12.55 -12.96
CA ARG A 15 -10.21 13.22 -11.90
C ARG A 15 -9.42 14.42 -11.39
N THR A 16 -10.07 15.59 -11.40
CA THR A 16 -9.52 16.85 -10.82
C THR A 16 -9.94 17.04 -9.37
N VAL A 17 -10.96 16.31 -8.93
CA VAL A 17 -11.46 16.26 -7.55
C VAL A 17 -11.46 14.79 -7.13
N SER A 18 -11.10 14.53 -5.88
CA SER A 18 -11.10 13.17 -5.35
C SER A 18 -12.47 12.51 -5.49
N MET A 19 -12.49 11.24 -5.91
CA MET A 19 -13.71 10.45 -5.97
C MET A 19 -14.40 10.29 -4.61
N PHE A 20 -13.68 10.45 -3.50
CA PHE A 20 -14.18 10.29 -2.14
C PHE A 20 -14.71 11.59 -1.51
N GLU A 21 -14.60 12.73 -2.19
CA GLU A 21 -14.99 14.02 -1.60
C GLU A 21 -16.47 14.06 -1.18
N ALA A 22 -17.38 13.48 -1.98
CA ALA A 22 -18.78 13.38 -1.64
C ALA A 22 -19.02 12.56 -0.35
N ASP A 23 -18.33 11.42 -0.20
CA ASP A 23 -18.42 10.58 0.99
C ASP A 23 -17.83 11.27 2.23
N ILE A 24 -16.75 12.04 2.07
CA ILE A 24 -16.15 12.85 3.14
C ILE A 24 -17.11 13.92 3.60
N GLN A 25 -17.71 14.68 2.69
CA GLN A 25 -18.65 15.75 3.03
C GLN A 25 -19.92 15.21 3.69
N ALA A 26 -20.47 14.11 3.16
CA ALA A 26 -21.64 13.44 3.75
C ALA A 26 -21.41 12.97 5.19
N ASN A 27 -20.16 12.61 5.53
CA ASN A 27 -19.78 12.08 6.84
C ASN A 27 -18.94 13.05 7.69
N LYS A 28 -18.81 14.32 7.28
CA LYS A 28 -17.94 15.31 7.91
C LYS A 28 -18.12 15.42 9.42
N ASN A 29 -19.36 15.40 9.91
CA ASN A 29 -19.65 15.51 11.34
C ASN A 29 -19.11 14.31 12.12
N ILE A 30 -19.27 13.10 11.58
CA ILE A 30 -18.76 11.86 12.22
C ILE A 30 -17.22 11.89 12.21
N LEU A 31 -16.61 12.18 11.06
CA LEU A 31 -15.15 12.29 10.94
C LEU A 31 -14.58 13.31 11.93
N THR A 32 -15.23 14.48 12.04
CA THR A 32 -14.80 15.50 13.00
C THR A 32 -14.92 15.00 14.44
N THR A 33 -16.03 14.39 14.82
CA THR A 33 -16.26 13.88 16.18
C THR A 33 -15.26 12.78 16.57
N GLU A 34 -14.93 11.91 15.62
CA GLU A 34 -14.07 10.76 15.85
C GLU A 34 -12.58 11.09 15.80
N ILE A 35 -12.17 12.18 15.13
CA ILE A 35 -10.75 12.54 14.95
C ILE A 35 -10.35 13.76 15.80
N LYS A 36 -11.20 14.77 15.90
CA LYS A 36 -10.86 16.01 16.62
C LYS A 36 -10.50 15.73 18.08
N GLY A 37 -9.33 16.24 18.49
CA GLY A 37 -8.83 16.10 19.86
C GLY A 37 -8.39 14.69 20.24
N LYS A 38 -8.25 13.74 19.27
CA LYS A 38 -7.82 12.36 19.52
C LYS A 38 -6.31 12.19 19.38
N LYS A 39 -5.78 11.19 20.10
CA LYS A 39 -4.41 10.73 20.01
C LYS A 39 -4.30 9.68 18.90
N ILE A 40 -3.44 9.88 17.94
CA ILE A 40 -3.31 9.02 16.76
C ILE A 40 -1.89 8.47 16.65
N CYS A 41 -1.76 7.15 16.40
CA CYS A 41 -0.50 6.51 16.06
C CYS A 41 -0.55 6.00 14.61
N VAL A 42 0.44 6.39 13.80
CA VAL A 42 0.58 5.97 12.41
C VAL A 42 1.90 5.23 12.23
N ILE A 43 1.82 3.95 11.87
CA ILE A 43 2.96 3.08 11.60
C ILE A 43 3.17 3.00 10.08
N GLY A 44 4.40 3.18 9.60
CA GLY A 44 4.68 3.27 8.16
C GLY A 44 4.27 4.62 7.56
N GLY A 45 4.30 5.68 8.38
CA GLY A 45 3.78 7.00 8.01
C GLY A 45 4.64 7.78 7.01
N ALA A 46 5.90 7.40 6.79
CA ALA A 46 6.76 8.00 5.77
C ALA A 46 6.53 7.42 4.36
N GLY A 47 5.75 6.34 4.24
CA GLY A 47 5.34 5.79 2.95
C GLY A 47 4.26 6.63 2.27
N SER A 48 4.05 6.43 0.95
CA SER A 48 3.09 7.22 0.16
C SER A 48 1.67 7.19 0.72
N ILE A 49 1.17 6.03 1.18
CA ILE A 49 -0.19 5.89 1.71
C ILE A 49 -0.26 6.44 3.12
N GLY A 50 0.73 6.12 3.98
CA GLY A 50 0.78 6.60 5.36
C GLY A 50 0.84 8.12 5.45
N SER A 51 1.66 8.77 4.63
CA SER A 51 1.76 10.24 4.56
C SER A 51 0.46 10.88 4.05
N SER A 52 -0.19 10.26 3.06
CA SER A 52 -1.48 10.71 2.56
C SER A 52 -2.61 10.54 3.59
N PHE A 53 -2.61 9.44 4.35
CA PHE A 53 -3.53 9.24 5.48
C PHE A 53 -3.32 10.33 6.56
N ILE A 54 -2.07 10.63 6.90
CA ILE A 54 -1.75 11.69 7.87
C ILE A 54 -2.33 13.03 7.39
N LYS A 55 -2.11 13.41 6.14
CA LYS A 55 -2.70 14.64 5.58
C LYS A 55 -4.23 14.64 5.63
N ALA A 56 -4.87 13.50 5.37
CA ALA A 56 -6.33 13.38 5.42
C ALA A 56 -6.87 13.58 6.84
N ILE A 57 -6.25 12.98 7.87
CA ILE A 57 -6.70 13.12 9.27
C ILE A 57 -6.38 14.50 9.86
N LEU A 58 -5.28 15.14 9.45
CA LEU A 58 -4.92 16.48 9.93
C LEU A 58 -5.97 17.54 9.58
N ARG A 59 -6.78 17.33 8.53
CA ARG A 59 -7.93 18.20 8.19
C ARG A 59 -9.00 18.26 9.31
N PHE A 60 -8.98 17.31 10.26
CA PHE A 60 -9.95 17.16 11.34
C PHE A 60 -9.39 17.46 12.74
N GLU A 61 -8.25 18.13 12.83
CA GLU A 61 -7.66 18.69 14.06
C GLU A 61 -7.45 17.66 15.19
N PRO A 62 -6.66 16.57 14.98
CA PRO A 62 -6.31 15.65 16.06
C PRO A 62 -5.50 16.35 17.16
N LYS A 63 -5.54 15.83 18.40
CA LYS A 63 -4.76 16.36 19.53
C LYS A 63 -3.27 16.11 19.36
N SER A 64 -2.92 14.90 18.98
CA SER A 64 -1.51 14.50 18.78
C SER A 64 -1.41 13.43 17.70
N VAL A 65 -0.28 13.43 17.01
CA VAL A 65 0.06 12.41 16.01
C VAL A 65 1.46 11.89 16.29
N VAL A 66 1.57 10.59 16.55
CA VAL A 66 2.84 9.88 16.65
C VAL A 66 3.02 9.07 15.37
N VAL A 67 4.11 9.30 14.68
CA VAL A 67 4.46 8.64 13.42
C VAL A 67 5.69 7.76 13.62
N VAL A 68 5.60 6.52 13.19
CA VAL A 68 6.69 5.54 13.29
C VAL A 68 7.01 4.98 11.91
N ASP A 69 8.28 5.01 11.53
CA ASP A 69 8.77 4.44 10.27
C ASP A 69 10.26 4.08 10.42
N LEU A 70 10.74 3.16 9.57
CA LEU A 70 12.18 2.86 9.47
C LEU A 70 12.94 3.86 8.59
N ASN A 71 12.21 4.59 7.73
CA ASN A 71 12.79 5.55 6.78
C ASN A 71 12.95 6.93 7.42
N GLU A 72 14.11 7.19 8.02
CA GLU A 72 14.43 8.48 8.65
C GLU A 72 14.30 9.67 7.69
N ASN A 73 14.81 9.53 6.46
CA ASN A 73 14.71 10.59 5.45
C ASN A 73 13.26 10.87 5.05
N GLY A 74 12.47 9.81 4.93
CA GLY A 74 11.04 9.95 4.64
C GLY A 74 10.26 10.61 5.78
N LEU A 75 10.62 10.35 7.05
CA LEU A 75 10.04 11.04 8.21
C LEU A 75 10.42 12.52 8.23
N ALA A 76 11.68 12.85 7.94
CA ALA A 76 12.13 14.25 7.85
C ALA A 76 11.38 15.01 6.75
N GLU A 77 11.17 14.36 5.59
CA GLU A 77 10.41 14.95 4.48
C GLU A 77 8.93 15.09 4.81
N LEU A 78 8.32 14.11 5.46
CA LEU A 78 6.93 14.19 5.94
C LEU A 78 6.71 15.42 6.84
N VAL A 79 7.63 15.67 7.79
CA VAL A 79 7.53 16.83 8.69
C VAL A 79 7.59 18.15 7.90
N ARG A 80 8.51 18.25 6.92
CA ARG A 80 8.62 19.44 6.07
C ARG A 80 7.37 19.63 5.24
N ASP A 81 6.87 18.57 4.61
CA ASP A 81 5.71 18.61 3.75
C ASP A 81 4.44 19.07 4.50
N VAL A 82 4.12 18.47 5.66
CA VAL A 82 2.92 18.86 6.42
C VAL A 82 3.02 20.29 6.96
N ARG A 83 4.23 20.74 7.36
CA ARG A 83 4.45 22.11 7.88
C ARG A 83 4.54 23.17 6.78
N SER A 84 4.82 22.78 5.54
CA SER A 84 4.86 23.66 4.37
C SER A 84 3.54 23.74 3.61
N THR A 85 2.56 22.88 3.97
CA THR A 85 1.25 22.85 3.31
C THR A 85 0.36 23.96 3.88
N GLU A 86 0.03 24.95 3.04
CA GLU A 86 -0.85 26.07 3.43
C GLU A 86 -2.22 25.56 3.87
N GLY A 87 -2.70 26.08 5.00
CA GLY A 87 -4.03 25.75 5.56
C GLY A 87 -4.15 24.36 6.19
N LEU A 88 -3.09 23.58 6.25
CA LEU A 88 -3.12 22.27 6.92
C LEU A 88 -2.84 22.45 8.43
N PHE A 89 -3.76 21.99 9.26
CA PHE A 89 -3.54 21.95 10.71
C PHE A 89 -2.48 20.89 11.06
N VAL A 90 -1.49 21.29 11.85
CA VAL A 90 -0.50 20.36 12.42
C VAL A 90 -0.47 20.56 13.92
N PRO A 91 -0.79 19.54 14.73
CA PRO A 91 -0.80 19.67 16.18
C PRO A 91 0.62 19.95 16.73
N ASP A 92 0.70 20.61 17.89
CA ASP A 92 1.99 20.85 18.56
C ASP A 92 2.71 19.53 18.86
N GLU A 93 1.97 18.51 19.28
CA GLU A 93 2.45 17.16 19.53
C GLU A 93 2.46 16.30 18.26
N PHE A 94 3.14 16.77 17.20
CA PHE A 94 3.43 15.97 16.01
C PHE A 94 4.85 15.41 16.13
N ARG A 95 4.96 14.11 16.43
CA ARG A 95 6.22 13.44 16.77
C ARG A 95 6.51 12.29 15.81
N CYS A 96 7.72 12.24 15.28
CA CYS A 96 8.19 11.19 14.37
C CYS A 96 9.34 10.41 15.02
N TYR A 97 9.29 9.09 14.92
CA TYR A 97 10.31 8.20 15.47
C TYR A 97 10.81 7.21 14.42
N THR A 98 12.13 7.20 14.21
CA THR A 98 12.80 6.21 13.35
C THR A 98 13.02 4.92 14.14
N LEU A 99 12.06 4.00 14.08
CA LEU A 99 12.14 2.71 14.77
C LEU A 99 11.21 1.67 14.14
N ASN A 100 11.45 0.40 14.44
CA ASN A 100 10.56 -0.68 14.09
C ASN A 100 9.42 -0.76 15.11
N PHE A 101 8.19 -0.90 14.64
CA PHE A 101 7.01 -1.03 15.52
C PHE A 101 6.98 -2.32 16.36
N ALA A 102 7.86 -3.29 16.07
CA ALA A 102 8.04 -4.49 16.87
C ALA A 102 9.19 -4.37 17.92
N ASP A 103 9.86 -3.22 17.99
CA ASP A 103 10.95 -2.99 18.94
C ASP A 103 10.42 -2.64 20.35
N PRO A 104 11.17 -2.97 21.40
CA PRO A 104 10.78 -2.64 22.78
C PRO A 104 10.59 -1.14 23.04
N ILE A 105 11.21 -0.26 22.24
CA ILE A 105 11.03 1.19 22.32
C ILE A 105 9.60 1.59 21.94
N PHE A 106 9.03 0.94 20.93
CA PHE A 106 7.65 1.19 20.50
C PHE A 106 6.65 0.85 21.63
N GLU A 107 6.84 -0.29 22.30
CA GLU A 107 6.02 -0.68 23.45
C GLU A 107 6.11 0.35 24.59
N ARG A 108 7.31 0.91 24.86
CA ARG A 108 7.47 1.98 25.85
C ARG A 108 6.68 3.22 25.50
N ILE A 109 6.65 3.63 24.20
CA ILE A 109 5.83 4.76 23.73
C ILE A 109 4.36 4.49 24.04
N PHE A 110 3.84 3.30 23.73
CA PHE A 110 2.46 2.93 24.03
C PHE A 110 2.14 2.99 25.52
N ARG A 111 3.05 2.51 26.35
CA ARG A 111 2.89 2.54 27.81
C ARG A 111 2.88 3.97 28.35
N GLU A 112 3.79 4.83 27.91
CA GLU A 112 3.89 6.23 28.37
C GLU A 112 2.68 7.04 27.88
N GLU A 113 2.24 6.82 26.65
CA GLU A 113 1.04 7.43 26.08
C GLU A 113 -0.26 6.86 26.66
N LYS A 114 -0.23 5.72 27.38
CA LYS A 114 -1.42 4.97 27.81
C LYS A 114 -2.34 4.60 26.64
N GLY A 115 -1.74 4.23 25.51
CA GLY A 115 -2.43 3.92 24.25
C GLY A 115 -2.82 5.15 23.42
N PHE A 116 -3.46 4.87 22.29
CA PHE A 116 -3.94 5.84 21.31
C PHE A 116 -5.41 5.57 20.98
N ASP A 117 -6.16 6.62 20.66
CA ASP A 117 -7.57 6.47 20.23
C ASP A 117 -7.67 5.81 18.85
N ILE A 118 -6.74 6.15 17.95
CA ILE A 118 -6.68 5.65 16.59
C ILE A 118 -5.29 5.12 16.33
N VAL A 119 -5.20 3.88 15.81
CA VAL A 119 -3.95 3.28 15.35
C VAL A 119 -4.11 2.82 13.91
N ALA A 120 -3.21 3.26 13.03
CA ALA A 120 -3.21 2.89 11.63
C ALA A 120 -1.85 2.32 11.20
N ASN A 121 -1.85 1.09 10.65
CA ASN A 121 -0.65 0.40 10.20
C ASN A 121 -0.55 0.36 8.67
N PHE A 122 0.44 1.06 8.13
CA PHE A 122 0.80 1.08 6.72
C PHE A 122 2.13 0.39 6.42
N SER A 123 2.79 -0.16 7.45
CA SER A 123 4.05 -0.86 7.28
C SER A 123 3.84 -2.17 6.54
N ALA A 124 4.52 -2.32 5.42
CA ALA A 124 4.49 -3.57 4.64
C ALA A 124 5.67 -3.69 3.68
N HIS A 125 6.15 -4.91 3.47
CA HIS A 125 6.88 -5.28 2.27
C HIS A 125 5.85 -5.51 1.15
N LYS A 126 5.75 -4.58 0.20
CA LYS A 126 4.65 -4.49 -0.79
C LYS A 126 5.03 -4.92 -2.20
N HIS A 127 6.30 -5.19 -2.46
CA HIS A 127 6.79 -5.50 -3.80
C HIS A 127 6.84 -7.00 -4.05
N VAL A 128 6.35 -7.44 -5.22
CA VAL A 128 6.52 -8.81 -5.71
C VAL A 128 8.03 -9.18 -5.85
N ARG A 129 8.90 -8.19 -6.02
CA ARG A 129 10.37 -8.38 -5.96
C ARG A 129 10.87 -9.04 -4.66
N SER A 130 10.10 -8.95 -3.57
CA SER A 130 10.42 -9.56 -2.28
C SER A 130 10.23 -11.08 -2.25
N GLU A 131 9.94 -11.73 -3.40
CA GLU A 131 9.75 -13.17 -3.51
C GLU A 131 10.94 -13.90 -4.15
N LYS A 132 12.07 -13.24 -4.34
CA LYS A 132 13.19 -13.76 -5.12
C LYS A 132 13.88 -14.99 -4.53
N ASP A 133 13.95 -15.10 -3.21
CA ASP A 133 14.60 -16.19 -2.49
C ASP A 133 13.96 -16.43 -1.12
N LYS A 134 14.39 -17.49 -0.41
CA LYS A 134 13.85 -17.88 0.90
C LYS A 134 13.98 -16.78 1.96
N TYR A 135 15.08 -16.03 1.97
CA TYR A 135 15.32 -14.98 2.96
C TYR A 135 14.46 -13.73 2.72
N SER A 136 14.28 -13.36 1.46
CA SER A 136 13.39 -12.27 1.09
C SER A 136 11.93 -12.59 1.42
N VAL A 137 11.51 -13.84 1.22
CA VAL A 137 10.16 -14.33 1.59
C VAL A 137 10.00 -14.36 3.10
N GLN A 138 10.99 -14.87 3.85
CA GLN A 138 10.98 -14.84 5.31
C GLN A 138 10.82 -13.40 5.83
N ALA A 139 11.67 -12.47 5.36
CA ALA A 139 11.61 -11.07 5.77
C ALA A 139 10.25 -10.41 5.45
N LEU A 140 9.63 -10.80 4.33
CA LEU A 140 8.31 -10.34 3.96
C LEU A 140 7.24 -10.82 4.96
N ILE A 141 7.21 -12.11 5.27
CA ILE A 141 6.25 -12.72 6.21
C ILE A 141 6.49 -12.21 7.63
N GLU A 142 7.74 -12.16 8.09
CA GLU A 142 8.06 -11.61 9.39
C GLU A 142 7.56 -10.17 9.54
N ASN A 143 7.76 -9.34 8.52
CA ASN A 143 7.33 -7.95 8.60
C ASN A 143 5.81 -7.78 8.47
N ASN A 144 5.18 -8.48 7.52
CA ASN A 144 3.77 -8.26 7.21
C ASN A 144 2.83 -8.97 8.19
N ASP A 145 3.27 -10.10 8.74
CA ASP A 145 2.39 -11.02 9.48
C ASP A 145 2.84 -11.22 10.94
N ILE A 146 4.07 -11.70 11.21
CA ILE A 146 4.53 -12.00 12.57
C ILE A 146 4.63 -10.73 13.42
N LYS A 147 5.21 -9.65 12.87
CA LYS A 147 5.26 -8.36 13.57
C LYS A 147 3.88 -7.71 13.71
N ALA A 148 2.99 -7.91 12.72
CA ALA A 148 1.60 -7.46 12.85
C ALA A 148 0.90 -8.16 14.01
N LYS A 149 1.12 -9.46 14.22
CA LYS A 149 0.60 -10.18 15.38
C LYS A 149 1.09 -9.57 16.71
N LYS A 150 2.39 -9.29 16.83
CA LYS A 150 2.94 -8.62 18.03
C LYS A 150 2.28 -7.25 18.27
N LEU A 151 2.02 -6.49 17.23
CA LEU A 151 1.26 -5.24 17.33
C LEU A 151 -0.15 -5.49 17.86
N MET A 152 -0.87 -6.45 17.30
CA MET A 152 -2.23 -6.77 17.71
C MET A 152 -2.30 -7.21 19.18
N ASP A 153 -1.32 -8.01 19.65
CA ASP A 153 -1.21 -8.42 21.06
C ASP A 153 -0.98 -7.20 21.97
N LEU A 154 -0.13 -6.25 21.57
CA LEU A 154 0.07 -4.98 22.29
C LEU A 154 -1.21 -4.15 22.35
N LEU A 155 -1.97 -4.10 21.25
CA LEU A 155 -3.25 -3.38 21.20
C LEU A 155 -4.34 -4.02 22.05
N CYS A 156 -4.26 -5.30 22.40
CA CYS A 156 -5.15 -5.89 23.39
C CYS A 156 -4.88 -5.34 24.79
N VAL A 157 -3.65 -4.92 25.10
CA VAL A 157 -3.31 -4.25 26.37
C VAL A 157 -3.71 -2.79 26.37
N TYR A 158 -3.63 -2.13 25.21
CA TYR A 158 -3.97 -0.72 25.01
C TYR A 158 -4.96 -0.56 23.85
N PRO A 159 -6.22 -1.00 24.01
CA PRO A 159 -7.17 -1.08 22.91
C PRO A 159 -7.53 0.29 22.33
N PRO A 160 -7.31 0.51 21.03
CA PRO A 160 -7.73 1.72 20.36
C PRO A 160 -9.24 1.69 20.10
N LYS A 161 -9.85 2.86 19.95
CA LYS A 161 -11.24 2.94 19.46
C LYS A 161 -11.35 2.49 18.00
N HIS A 162 -10.33 2.81 17.18
CA HIS A 162 -10.26 2.47 15.78
C HIS A 162 -8.87 1.91 15.45
N PHE A 163 -8.83 0.71 14.88
CA PHE A 163 -7.63 0.15 14.28
C PHE A 163 -7.84 -0.06 12.78
N PHE A 164 -6.87 0.38 12.01
CA PHE A 164 -6.83 0.19 10.57
C PHE A 164 -5.51 -0.45 10.14
N CYS A 165 -5.58 -1.42 9.25
CA CYS A 165 -4.39 -1.99 8.60
C CYS A 165 -4.57 -2.00 7.10
N VAL A 166 -3.60 -1.46 6.34
CA VAL A 166 -3.70 -1.38 4.89
C VAL A 166 -3.59 -2.75 4.24
N SER A 167 -4.51 -3.07 3.31
CA SER A 167 -4.45 -4.24 2.44
C SER A 167 -4.32 -3.84 0.96
N THR A 168 -4.55 -4.77 0.05
CA THR A 168 -4.38 -4.59 -1.39
C THR A 168 -5.41 -5.45 -2.15
N ASP A 169 -5.70 -5.08 -3.39
CA ASP A 169 -6.42 -5.88 -4.37
C ASP A 169 -5.85 -7.31 -4.53
N LYS A 170 -4.54 -7.47 -4.37
CA LYS A 170 -3.84 -8.77 -4.49
C LYS A 170 -4.16 -9.76 -3.37
N ALA A 171 -4.73 -9.29 -2.25
CA ALA A 171 -5.16 -10.13 -1.13
C ALA A 171 -6.49 -10.85 -1.41
N ALA A 172 -7.34 -10.33 -2.29
CA ALA A 172 -8.65 -10.93 -2.61
C ALA A 172 -8.49 -12.34 -3.20
N ASN A 173 -7.63 -12.48 -4.20
CA ASN A 173 -7.35 -13.76 -4.85
C ASN A 173 -5.83 -13.88 -5.13
N PRO A 174 -5.03 -14.27 -4.13
CA PRO A 174 -3.58 -14.20 -4.21
C PRO A 174 -2.99 -15.25 -5.17
N VAL A 175 -2.07 -14.81 -6.04
CA VAL A 175 -1.28 -15.68 -6.94
C VAL A 175 0.22 -15.52 -6.71
N ASN A 176 0.60 -14.67 -5.76
CA ASN A 176 1.97 -14.46 -5.34
C ASN A 176 2.06 -14.41 -3.81
N ILE A 177 3.26 -14.61 -3.28
CA ILE A 177 3.49 -14.68 -1.82
C ILE A 177 3.18 -13.34 -1.15
N MET A 178 3.46 -12.20 -1.79
CA MET A 178 3.13 -10.89 -1.25
C MET A 178 1.61 -10.71 -1.11
N GLY A 179 0.81 -11.09 -2.10
CA GLY A 179 -0.65 -11.10 -2.01
C GLY A 179 -1.15 -12.07 -0.94
N ALA A 180 -0.54 -13.26 -0.84
CA ALA A 180 -0.86 -14.24 0.20
C ALA A 180 -0.55 -13.71 1.61
N SER A 181 0.58 -13.04 1.82
CA SER A 181 0.90 -12.41 3.11
C SER A 181 -0.13 -11.36 3.50
N LYS A 182 -0.59 -10.56 2.55
CA LYS A 182 -1.64 -9.57 2.83
C LYS A 182 -3.00 -10.23 3.14
N ARG A 183 -3.29 -11.38 2.55
CA ARG A 183 -4.48 -12.17 2.92
C ARG A 183 -4.33 -12.77 4.32
N ILE A 184 -3.16 -13.30 4.67
CA ILE A 184 -2.84 -13.78 6.03
C ILE A 184 -3.01 -12.65 7.04
N MET A 185 -2.46 -11.47 6.72
CA MET A 185 -2.62 -10.28 7.55
C MET A 185 -4.09 -9.89 7.73
N GLU A 186 -4.93 -9.93 6.68
CA GLU A 186 -6.37 -9.70 6.81
C GLU A 186 -7.01 -10.69 7.78
N ASP A 187 -6.78 -11.99 7.60
CA ASP A 187 -7.31 -13.03 8.50
C ASP A 187 -6.83 -12.83 9.95
N LEU A 188 -5.55 -12.47 10.13
CA LEU A 188 -4.97 -12.16 11.45
C LEU A 188 -5.68 -10.98 12.10
N VAL A 189 -5.70 -9.81 11.46
CA VAL A 189 -6.23 -8.60 12.11
C VAL A 189 -7.73 -8.70 12.36
N MET A 190 -8.47 -9.39 11.49
CA MET A 190 -9.90 -9.61 11.67
C MET A 190 -10.22 -10.53 12.86
N ALA A 191 -9.33 -11.46 13.22
CA ALA A 191 -9.50 -12.30 14.40
C ALA A 191 -9.50 -11.48 15.71
N TYR A 192 -8.82 -10.31 15.73
CA TYR A 192 -8.81 -9.41 16.90
C TYR A 192 -10.02 -8.47 16.99
N ASN A 193 -10.94 -8.52 16.03
CA ASN A 193 -12.10 -7.63 16.03
C ASN A 193 -13.08 -7.83 17.23
N GLU A 194 -12.89 -8.89 18.01
CA GLU A 194 -13.61 -9.09 19.28
C GLU A 194 -13.04 -8.23 20.42
N HIS A 195 -11.79 -7.79 20.31
CA HIS A 195 -11.12 -6.99 21.34
C HIS A 195 -11.25 -5.49 21.10
N PHE A 196 -11.17 -5.07 19.83
CA PHE A 196 -11.32 -3.68 19.41
C PHE A 196 -11.73 -3.62 17.93
N LYS A 197 -12.29 -2.49 17.50
CA LYS A 197 -12.77 -2.34 16.12
C LYS A 197 -11.62 -2.38 15.11
N VAL A 198 -11.64 -3.36 14.20
CA VAL A 198 -10.67 -3.56 13.14
C VAL A 198 -11.30 -3.34 11.77
N THR A 199 -10.66 -2.55 10.93
CA THR A 199 -11.03 -2.38 9.52
C THR A 199 -9.82 -2.41 8.61
N THR A 200 -10.02 -2.72 7.34
CA THR A 200 -8.99 -2.71 6.32
C THR A 200 -9.52 -2.17 5.00
N ALA A 201 -8.64 -1.90 4.04
CA ALA A 201 -9.03 -1.51 2.69
C ALA A 201 -8.14 -2.21 1.66
N ARG A 202 -8.79 -2.79 0.65
CA ARG A 202 -8.15 -3.28 -0.58
C ARG A 202 -8.32 -2.21 -1.64
N PHE A 203 -7.23 -1.69 -2.15
CA PHE A 203 -7.33 -0.66 -3.17
C PHE A 203 -6.28 -0.81 -4.28
N ALA A 204 -6.52 -0.09 -5.32
CA ALA A 204 -5.80 -0.04 -6.57
C ALA A 204 -4.34 0.44 -6.41
N ASN A 205 -3.60 0.47 -7.49
CA ASN A 205 -2.27 1.06 -7.49
C ASN A 205 -2.36 2.56 -7.18
N VAL A 206 -1.54 3.00 -6.24
CA VAL A 206 -1.38 4.44 -5.99
C VAL A 206 -0.45 5.01 -7.06
N ALA A 207 -0.95 5.96 -7.84
CA ALA A 207 -0.22 6.58 -8.93
C ALA A 207 1.08 7.22 -8.42
N PHE A 208 2.21 6.88 -9.04
CA PHE A 208 3.55 7.39 -8.70
C PHE A 208 3.94 7.21 -7.22
N SER A 209 3.42 6.18 -6.54
CA SER A 209 3.82 5.88 -5.16
C SER A 209 5.28 5.46 -5.11
N ASN A 210 5.96 5.77 -3.98
CA ASN A 210 7.37 5.48 -3.75
C ASN A 210 7.74 4.04 -4.12
N GLY A 211 8.75 3.87 -4.97
CA GLY A 211 9.24 2.59 -5.49
C GLY A 211 8.32 1.92 -6.52
N SER A 212 7.24 2.56 -6.97
CA SER A 212 6.45 2.07 -8.10
C SER A 212 7.19 2.24 -9.44
N LEU A 213 6.73 1.53 -10.47
CA LEU A 213 7.32 1.68 -11.81
C LEU A 213 7.24 3.13 -12.33
N PRO A 214 6.09 3.85 -12.24
CA PRO A 214 6.02 5.24 -12.65
C PRO A 214 6.90 6.19 -11.81
N ASP A 215 7.05 5.97 -10.51
CA ASP A 215 8.01 6.71 -9.69
C ASP A 215 9.45 6.50 -10.19
N GLY A 216 9.76 5.27 -10.59
CA GLY A 216 11.03 4.94 -11.23
C GLY A 216 11.30 5.76 -12.51
N TRP A 217 10.29 6.12 -13.29
CA TRP A 217 10.47 6.94 -14.50
C TRP A 217 10.96 8.34 -14.18
N ILE A 218 10.46 8.97 -13.12
CA ILE A 218 10.97 10.28 -12.64
C ILE A 218 12.46 10.19 -12.36
N HIS A 219 12.89 9.14 -11.63
CA HIS A 219 14.30 8.92 -11.33
C HIS A 219 15.14 8.60 -12.58
N ARG A 220 14.58 7.89 -13.57
CA ARG A 220 15.26 7.61 -14.85
C ARG A 220 15.44 8.89 -15.66
N LEU A 221 14.41 9.73 -15.72
CA LEU A 221 14.46 11.00 -16.42
C LEU A 221 15.57 11.89 -15.85
N GLN A 222 15.62 12.06 -14.53
CA GLN A 222 16.64 12.83 -13.84
C GLN A 222 18.08 12.34 -14.11
N LYS A 223 18.25 11.04 -14.37
CA LYS A 223 19.53 10.40 -14.63
C LYS A 223 19.83 10.19 -16.12
N LYS A 224 18.98 10.71 -17.01
CA LYS A 224 19.09 10.50 -18.46
C LYS A 224 19.18 9.00 -18.83
N GLN A 225 18.30 8.19 -18.21
CA GLN A 225 18.21 6.74 -18.42
C GLN A 225 16.91 6.42 -19.16
N PRO A 226 16.87 5.37 -20.00
CA PRO A 226 15.66 5.03 -20.75
C PRO A 226 14.52 4.62 -19.85
N LEU A 227 13.28 4.82 -20.31
CA LEU A 227 12.10 4.33 -19.65
C LEU A 227 11.71 2.95 -20.16
N ALA A 228 11.13 2.14 -19.28
CA ALA A 228 10.58 0.84 -19.62
C ALA A 228 9.19 0.67 -19.05
N ALA A 229 8.27 0.03 -19.81
CA ALA A 229 6.91 -0.22 -19.34
C ALA A 229 6.34 -1.52 -19.93
N PRO A 230 5.57 -2.31 -19.14
CA PRO A 230 4.80 -3.42 -19.68
C PRO A 230 3.62 -2.90 -20.52
N SER A 231 3.36 -3.56 -21.65
CA SER A 231 2.30 -3.16 -22.59
C SER A 231 1.00 -3.94 -22.43
N ASP A 232 1.01 -5.04 -21.68
CA ASP A 232 -0.08 -6.01 -21.54
C ASP A 232 -0.71 -6.06 -20.14
N VAL A 233 -0.21 -5.25 -19.21
CA VAL A 233 -0.70 -5.19 -17.82
C VAL A 233 -1.59 -3.97 -17.65
N LYS A 234 -2.85 -4.20 -17.26
CA LYS A 234 -3.82 -3.17 -16.93
C LYS A 234 -4.01 -3.05 -15.43
N ARG A 235 -4.14 -1.83 -14.93
CA ARG A 235 -4.36 -1.56 -13.50
C ARG A 235 -5.36 -0.43 -13.30
N TYR A 236 -6.06 -0.51 -12.17
CA TYR A 236 -6.78 0.62 -11.60
C TYR A 236 -5.80 1.55 -10.88
N PHE A 237 -6.08 2.85 -10.90
CA PHE A 237 -5.28 3.83 -10.20
C PHE A 237 -6.13 4.74 -9.33
N VAL A 238 -5.55 5.06 -8.16
CA VAL A 238 -6.01 6.14 -7.28
C VAL A 238 -4.88 7.15 -7.11
N SER A 239 -5.22 8.40 -6.87
CA SER A 239 -4.22 9.42 -6.57
C SER A 239 -3.63 9.20 -5.16
N PRO A 240 -2.45 9.79 -4.83
CA PRO A 240 -1.94 9.77 -3.47
C PRO A 240 -2.96 10.31 -2.45
N GLU A 241 -3.65 11.40 -2.75
CA GLU A 241 -4.69 11.97 -1.90
C GLU A 241 -5.83 10.97 -1.67
N GLU A 242 -6.36 10.37 -2.73
CA GLU A 242 -7.43 9.35 -2.66
C GLU A 242 -7.00 8.15 -1.82
N SER A 243 -5.73 7.74 -1.89
CA SER A 243 -5.23 6.63 -1.07
C SER A 243 -5.29 6.91 0.44
N GLY A 244 -4.99 8.12 0.87
CA GLY A 244 -5.14 8.53 2.26
C GLY A 244 -6.60 8.64 2.69
N GLN A 245 -7.44 9.16 1.83
CA GLN A 245 -8.87 9.37 2.11
C GLN A 245 -9.63 8.05 2.25
N ILE A 246 -9.40 7.04 1.39
CA ILE A 246 -10.04 5.73 1.55
C ILE A 246 -9.64 5.08 2.86
N CYS A 247 -8.36 5.18 3.26
CA CYS A 247 -7.88 4.64 4.53
C CYS A 247 -8.52 5.36 5.73
N MET A 248 -8.67 6.68 5.67
CA MET A 248 -9.34 7.45 6.71
C MET A 248 -10.83 7.08 6.83
N LEU A 249 -11.54 7.01 5.70
CA LEU A 249 -12.95 6.63 5.67
C LEU A 249 -13.16 5.21 6.21
N ALA A 250 -12.34 4.24 5.78
CA ALA A 250 -12.39 2.88 6.27
C ALA A 250 -12.09 2.77 7.76
N CYS A 251 -11.05 3.47 8.24
CA CYS A 251 -10.66 3.48 9.65
C CYS A 251 -11.76 4.02 10.54
N ILE A 252 -12.34 5.15 10.19
CA ILE A 252 -13.26 5.90 11.06
C ILE A 252 -14.71 5.43 10.91
N LEU A 253 -15.18 5.28 9.66
CA LEU A 253 -16.60 5.01 9.37
C LEU A 253 -16.91 3.52 9.28
N GLY A 254 -15.90 2.65 9.21
CA GLY A 254 -16.10 1.22 9.13
C GLY A 254 -16.68 0.64 10.42
N ASN A 255 -17.49 -0.41 10.27
CA ASN A 255 -17.84 -1.30 11.37
C ASN A 255 -16.72 -2.34 11.53
N GLY A 256 -16.60 -2.93 12.70
CA GLY A 256 -15.57 -3.94 12.92
C GLY A 256 -15.74 -5.16 12.00
N GLY A 257 -14.66 -5.61 11.37
CA GLY A 257 -14.66 -6.75 10.47
C GLY A 257 -14.97 -6.40 9.00
N GLU A 258 -14.97 -5.11 8.62
CA GLU A 258 -15.24 -4.67 7.25
C GLU A 258 -13.96 -4.43 6.44
N VAL A 259 -14.04 -4.76 5.14
CA VAL A 259 -13.00 -4.50 4.14
C VAL A 259 -13.54 -3.52 3.11
N PHE A 260 -12.88 -2.38 2.97
CA PHE A 260 -13.28 -1.32 2.03
C PHE A 260 -12.55 -1.45 0.70
N PHE A 261 -13.18 -1.00 -0.38
CA PHE A 261 -12.56 -0.92 -1.70
C PHE A 261 -13.17 0.22 -2.52
N PRO A 262 -12.41 0.82 -3.48
CA PRO A 262 -12.95 1.86 -4.36
C PRO A 262 -13.87 1.26 -5.42
N LYS A 263 -14.94 1.96 -5.76
CA LYS A 263 -15.82 1.60 -6.88
C LYS A 263 -15.21 2.09 -8.19
N LEU A 264 -14.36 1.26 -8.79
CA LEU A 264 -13.71 1.52 -10.07
C LEU A 264 -14.21 0.53 -11.10
N GLY A 265 -14.66 1.02 -12.25
CA GLY A 265 -15.12 0.21 -13.38
C GLY A 265 -13.98 -0.15 -14.34
N GLU A 266 -14.16 -1.22 -15.14
CA GLU A 266 -13.12 -1.72 -16.07
C GLU A 266 -12.65 -0.65 -17.07
N GLU A 267 -13.50 0.30 -17.42
CA GLU A 267 -13.19 1.43 -18.29
C GLU A 267 -12.14 2.40 -17.71
N GLN A 268 -11.90 2.32 -16.40
CA GLN A 268 -10.91 3.14 -15.69
C GLN A 268 -9.54 2.46 -15.57
N MET A 269 -9.39 1.24 -16.12
CA MET A 269 -8.10 0.58 -16.16
C MET A 269 -7.19 1.17 -17.24
N LEU A 270 -5.94 1.43 -16.88
CA LEU A 270 -4.90 1.90 -17.79
C LEU A 270 -3.75 0.90 -17.88
N THR A 271 -3.08 0.89 -19.04
CA THR A 271 -1.80 0.19 -19.18
C THR A 271 -0.65 1.08 -18.73
N PHE A 272 0.43 0.48 -18.25
CA PHE A 272 1.62 1.27 -17.92
C PHE A 272 2.23 1.93 -19.16
N SER A 273 2.12 1.29 -20.33
CA SER A 273 2.61 1.87 -21.59
C SER A 273 1.87 3.15 -21.98
N SER A 274 0.53 3.20 -21.81
CA SER A 274 -0.22 4.43 -22.08
C SER A 274 0.16 5.57 -21.14
N ILE A 275 0.32 5.28 -19.84
CA ILE A 275 0.77 6.28 -18.85
C ILE A 275 2.19 6.77 -19.17
N CYS A 276 3.08 5.86 -19.60
CA CYS A 276 4.44 6.22 -20.01
C CYS A 276 4.46 7.15 -21.23
N ASP A 277 3.61 6.90 -22.23
CA ASP A 277 3.46 7.79 -23.38
C ASP A 277 3.04 9.20 -22.98
N ASP A 278 2.01 9.30 -22.14
CA ASP A 278 1.52 10.57 -21.64
C ASP A 278 2.56 11.28 -20.77
N PHE A 279 3.31 10.53 -19.94
CA PHE A 279 4.37 11.06 -19.09
C PHE A 279 5.51 11.67 -19.91
N VAL A 280 6.02 10.95 -20.94
CA VAL A 280 7.09 11.46 -21.82
C VAL A 280 6.63 12.73 -22.52
N LYS A 281 5.38 12.75 -23.01
CA LYS A 281 4.80 13.93 -23.66
C LYS A 281 4.63 15.12 -22.70
N ALA A 282 4.17 14.86 -21.46
CA ALA A 282 3.97 15.90 -20.45
C ALA A 282 5.29 16.52 -19.98
N GLU A 283 6.39 15.75 -20.00
CA GLU A 283 7.74 16.22 -19.74
C GLU A 283 8.36 16.98 -20.95
N GLY A 284 7.61 17.10 -22.05
CA GLY A 284 8.02 17.87 -23.23
C GLY A 284 8.81 17.10 -24.27
N PHE A 285 8.89 15.77 -24.15
CA PHE A 285 9.65 14.94 -25.08
C PHE A 285 8.79 14.25 -26.11
N LYS A 286 9.41 13.93 -27.26
CA LYS A 286 8.89 13.00 -28.27
C LYS A 286 9.44 11.60 -27.96
N LYS A 287 8.54 10.63 -27.87
CA LYS A 287 8.93 9.24 -27.64
C LYS A 287 9.72 8.65 -28.81
N VAL A 288 10.81 7.97 -28.49
CA VAL A 288 11.54 7.06 -29.39
C VAL A 288 11.42 5.65 -28.86
N GLU A 289 10.61 4.83 -29.52
CA GLU A 289 10.44 3.43 -29.12
C GLU A 289 11.63 2.59 -29.59
N CYS A 290 12.33 1.99 -28.64
CA CYS A 290 13.49 1.14 -28.85
C CYS A 290 13.07 -0.33 -28.82
N LYS A 291 13.76 -1.18 -29.60
CA LYS A 291 13.41 -2.61 -29.72
C LYS A 291 13.70 -3.43 -28.47
N ASN A 292 14.68 -3.03 -27.69
CA ASN A 292 15.17 -3.76 -26.51
C ASN A 292 15.95 -2.82 -25.57
N ASP A 293 16.27 -3.31 -24.36
CA ASP A 293 17.00 -2.57 -23.34
C ASP A 293 18.39 -2.09 -23.80
N PRO A 294 19.24 -2.94 -24.48
CA PRO A 294 20.54 -2.49 -24.98
C PRO A 294 20.43 -1.30 -25.94
N ASP A 295 19.51 -1.34 -26.88
CA ASP A 295 19.30 -0.25 -27.86
C ASP A 295 18.86 1.05 -27.15
N ALA A 296 17.94 0.94 -26.19
CA ALA A 296 17.47 2.09 -25.43
C ALA A 296 18.58 2.70 -24.55
N LYS A 297 19.39 1.87 -23.89
CA LYS A 297 20.55 2.33 -23.09
C LYS A 297 21.58 3.04 -23.96
N LYS A 298 21.87 2.50 -25.14
CA LYS A 298 22.77 3.13 -26.09
C LYS A 298 22.23 4.46 -26.58
N TYR A 299 20.93 4.50 -26.96
CA TYR A 299 20.28 5.74 -27.38
C TYR A 299 20.37 6.81 -26.29
N ALA A 300 20.04 6.46 -25.03
CA ALA A 300 20.10 7.38 -23.90
C ALA A 300 21.52 7.89 -23.61
N ALA A 301 22.55 7.05 -23.82
CA ALA A 301 23.94 7.44 -23.65
C ALA A 301 24.41 8.43 -24.74
N ASP A 302 23.98 8.20 -25.98
CA ASP A 302 24.36 9.00 -27.15
C ASP A 302 23.49 10.29 -27.32
N MET A 303 22.39 10.39 -26.58
CA MET A 303 21.41 11.50 -26.68
C MET A 303 21.99 12.81 -26.14
N ASP A 304 21.85 13.90 -26.87
CA ASP A 304 22.22 15.25 -26.41
C ASP A 304 21.34 15.72 -25.24
N TYR A 305 21.86 16.66 -24.42
CA TYR A 305 21.13 17.19 -23.24
C TYR A 305 19.91 18.02 -23.61
N ASP A 306 19.88 18.61 -24.79
CA ASP A 306 18.81 19.43 -25.34
C ASP A 306 17.95 18.68 -26.37
N SER A 307 18.06 17.34 -26.40
CA SER A 307 17.25 16.49 -27.27
C SER A 307 15.77 16.57 -26.92
N ASP A 308 14.93 16.80 -27.91
CA ASP A 308 13.45 16.69 -27.81
C ASP A 308 12.96 15.23 -27.81
N ASN A 309 13.85 14.25 -27.97
CA ASN A 309 13.51 12.86 -28.10
C ASN A 309 13.93 12.06 -26.85
N TYR A 310 13.10 11.10 -26.42
CA TYR A 310 13.39 10.29 -25.24
C TYR A 310 13.16 8.78 -25.50
N PRO A 311 14.13 7.88 -25.17
CA PRO A 311 14.04 6.46 -25.45
C PRO A 311 13.14 5.74 -24.47
N VAL A 312 12.24 4.91 -25.02
CA VAL A 312 11.29 4.07 -24.26
C VAL A 312 11.33 2.64 -24.80
N VAL A 313 11.22 1.66 -23.91
CA VAL A 313 11.09 0.23 -24.25
C VAL A 313 9.77 -0.29 -23.72
N TYR A 314 9.01 -0.97 -24.58
CA TYR A 314 7.83 -1.72 -24.16
C TYR A 314 8.13 -3.22 -24.20
N PHE A 315 7.64 -3.91 -23.17
CA PHE A 315 7.82 -5.36 -23.04
C PHE A 315 6.50 -6.01 -22.62
N LYS A 316 6.37 -7.32 -22.84
CA LYS A 316 5.29 -8.11 -22.23
C LYS A 316 5.72 -8.62 -20.87
N SER A 317 4.76 -8.65 -19.92
CA SER A 317 5.04 -9.21 -18.61
C SER A 317 5.25 -10.72 -18.69
N ASP A 318 6.38 -11.19 -18.16
CA ASP A 318 6.76 -12.60 -18.08
C ASP A 318 7.24 -12.97 -16.66
N THR A 319 6.91 -12.14 -15.66
CA THR A 319 7.32 -12.33 -14.28
C THR A 319 6.35 -13.22 -13.50
N THR A 320 6.90 -13.89 -12.47
CA THR A 320 6.13 -14.72 -11.54
C THR A 320 5.04 -13.87 -10.85
N GLY A 321 3.83 -14.42 -10.74
CA GLY A 321 2.77 -13.86 -9.90
C GLY A 321 2.11 -12.57 -10.39
N GLU A 322 2.27 -12.20 -11.68
CA GLU A 322 1.58 -11.04 -12.25
C GLU A 322 0.29 -11.45 -12.95
N LYS A 323 -0.84 -10.82 -12.56
CA LYS A 323 -2.15 -10.98 -13.21
C LYS A 323 -2.35 -9.94 -14.30
N ALA A 324 -3.21 -10.28 -15.28
CA ALA A 324 -3.65 -9.32 -16.31
C ALA A 324 -4.42 -8.13 -15.69
N TYR A 325 -5.27 -8.40 -14.70
CA TYR A 325 -6.01 -7.41 -13.90
C TYR A 325 -6.21 -7.92 -12.47
N GLU A 326 -6.51 -7.03 -11.55
CA GLU A 326 -6.72 -7.34 -10.13
C GLU A 326 -8.19 -7.14 -9.74
N GLU A 327 -8.61 -7.84 -8.68
CA GLU A 327 -9.97 -7.84 -8.16
C GLU A 327 -9.98 -7.32 -6.72
N PHE A 328 -11.02 -6.56 -6.34
CA PHE A 328 -11.15 -6.05 -4.98
C PHE A 328 -11.85 -7.01 -4.03
N TYR A 329 -12.63 -7.96 -4.56
CA TYR A 329 -13.41 -8.94 -3.80
C TYR A 329 -13.53 -10.24 -4.58
N VAL A 330 -13.93 -11.30 -3.90
CA VAL A 330 -14.10 -12.63 -4.50
C VAL A 330 -15.56 -13.09 -4.43
N PRO A 331 -15.99 -14.02 -5.31
CA PRO A 331 -17.31 -14.63 -5.23
C PRO A 331 -17.58 -15.22 -3.84
N GLY A 332 -18.75 -14.89 -3.28
CA GLY A 332 -19.17 -15.35 -1.95
C GLY A 332 -18.92 -14.34 -0.81
N GLU A 333 -18.12 -13.31 -1.02
CA GLU A 333 -18.05 -12.18 -0.07
C GLU A 333 -19.37 -11.37 -0.12
N LYS A 334 -19.90 -11.00 1.05
CA LYS A 334 -21.10 -10.16 1.16
C LYS A 334 -20.74 -8.70 0.94
N ILE A 335 -21.21 -8.15 -0.18
CA ILE A 335 -20.80 -6.82 -0.65
C ILE A 335 -21.94 -5.82 -0.48
N ASN A 336 -21.64 -4.66 0.13
CA ASN A 336 -22.51 -3.50 0.18
C ASN A 336 -21.99 -2.40 -0.76
N MET A 337 -22.73 -2.13 -1.83
CA MET A 337 -22.43 -1.09 -2.81
C MET A 337 -23.26 0.18 -2.63
N THR A 338 -24.10 0.27 -1.59
CA THR A 338 -25.06 1.37 -1.44
C THR A 338 -24.74 2.33 -0.30
N ARG A 339 -23.94 1.90 0.68
CA ARG A 339 -23.63 2.66 1.89
C ARG A 339 -22.84 3.95 1.62
N PHE A 340 -21.95 3.94 0.64
CA PHE A 340 -21.12 5.07 0.24
C PHE A 340 -21.26 5.34 -1.27
N SER A 341 -20.97 6.56 -1.69
CA SER A 341 -21.01 6.95 -3.09
C SER A 341 -19.90 6.27 -3.90
N ALA A 342 -18.66 6.37 -3.43
CA ALA A 342 -17.46 5.90 -4.15
C ALA A 342 -16.78 4.68 -3.52
N LEU A 343 -17.30 4.15 -2.40
CA LEU A 343 -16.74 2.99 -1.71
C LEU A 343 -17.71 1.81 -1.73
N GLY A 344 -17.17 0.62 -2.06
CA GLY A 344 -17.79 -0.65 -1.73
C GLY A 344 -17.23 -1.19 -0.42
N VAL A 345 -18.02 -2.03 0.25
CA VAL A 345 -17.67 -2.64 1.54
C VAL A 345 -17.94 -4.13 1.48
N VAL A 346 -16.93 -4.94 1.77
CA VAL A 346 -17.14 -6.35 2.13
C VAL A 346 -17.55 -6.39 3.59
N GLU A 347 -18.78 -6.83 3.83
CA GLU A 347 -19.37 -6.97 5.17
C GLU A 347 -19.18 -8.40 5.67
N GLU A 348 -19.13 -8.58 6.97
CA GLU A 348 -19.15 -9.90 7.62
C GLU A 348 -18.04 -10.84 7.10
N THR A 349 -16.81 -10.32 7.03
CA THR A 349 -15.67 -11.15 6.63
C THR A 349 -15.56 -12.40 7.51
N THR A 350 -15.32 -13.55 6.88
CA THR A 350 -15.12 -14.80 7.63
C THR A 350 -13.91 -14.64 8.54
N ARG A 351 -14.12 -14.80 9.84
CA ARG A 351 -13.06 -14.72 10.84
C ARG A 351 -12.46 -16.11 11.02
N ARG A 352 -11.16 -16.20 10.85
CA ARG A 352 -10.42 -17.41 11.18
C ARG A 352 -10.27 -17.52 12.71
N PRO A 353 -10.47 -18.69 13.31
CA PRO A 353 -10.25 -18.86 14.76
C PRO A 353 -8.80 -18.59 15.13
N MET A 354 -8.56 -17.88 16.23
CA MET A 354 -7.22 -17.56 16.72
C MET A 354 -6.30 -18.80 16.90
N PRO A 355 -6.80 -19.96 17.36
CA PRO A 355 -5.96 -21.17 17.43
C PRO A 355 -5.39 -21.62 16.08
N GLU A 356 -6.15 -21.51 14.98
CA GLU A 356 -5.66 -21.85 13.63
C GLU A 356 -4.57 -20.86 13.17
N ILE A 357 -4.74 -19.57 13.49
CA ILE A 357 -3.76 -18.54 13.19
C ILE A 357 -2.48 -18.79 13.97
N ASN A 358 -2.56 -19.06 15.26
CA ASN A 358 -1.40 -19.36 16.09
C ASN A 358 -0.66 -20.61 15.59
N GLN A 359 -1.39 -21.68 15.29
CA GLN A 359 -0.79 -22.91 14.74
C GLN A 359 -0.03 -22.64 13.43
N PHE A 360 -0.58 -21.81 12.56
CA PHE A 360 0.08 -21.45 11.30
C PHE A 360 1.35 -20.63 11.54
N PHE A 361 1.33 -19.67 12.47
CA PHE A 361 2.54 -18.89 12.78
C PHE A 361 3.60 -19.74 13.50
N ASP A 362 3.20 -20.65 14.39
CA ASP A 362 4.13 -21.59 15.02
C ASP A 362 4.78 -22.51 13.94
N GLU A 363 4.01 -22.97 12.94
CA GLU A 363 4.56 -23.75 11.81
C GLU A 363 5.59 -22.92 11.02
N LEU A 364 5.31 -21.65 10.72
CA LEU A 364 6.25 -20.78 10.01
C LEU A 364 7.50 -20.48 10.83
N GLU A 365 7.37 -20.18 12.13
CA GLU A 365 8.51 -19.94 13.00
C GLU A 365 9.41 -21.16 13.12
N ASN A 366 8.82 -22.37 13.17
CA ASN A 366 9.58 -23.63 13.14
C ASN A 366 10.33 -23.82 11.82
N ILE A 367 9.68 -23.53 10.67
CA ILE A 367 10.36 -23.55 9.36
C ILE A 367 11.54 -22.59 9.35
N PHE A 368 11.36 -21.35 9.83
CA PHE A 368 12.42 -20.33 9.84
C PHE A 368 13.56 -20.62 10.81
N ALA A 369 13.33 -21.45 11.83
CA ALA A 369 14.36 -21.88 12.76
C ALA A 369 15.32 -22.92 12.16
N GLU A 370 14.91 -23.65 11.12
CA GLU A 370 15.76 -24.64 10.45
C GLU A 370 16.80 -23.95 9.55
N PRO A 371 18.09 -24.32 9.64
CA PRO A 371 19.14 -23.67 8.83
C PRO A 371 18.96 -23.84 7.33
N ASP A 372 18.43 -24.99 6.90
CA ASP A 372 18.32 -25.40 5.50
C ASP A 372 16.88 -25.29 4.96
N PHE A 373 16.00 -24.50 5.59
CA PHE A 373 14.64 -24.32 5.10
C PHE A 373 14.60 -23.83 3.65
N THR A 374 13.53 -24.10 2.95
CA THR A 374 13.35 -23.78 1.55
C THR A 374 12.12 -22.87 1.31
N LYS A 375 12.13 -22.11 0.21
CA LYS A 375 10.96 -21.37 -0.25
C LYS A 375 9.74 -22.28 -0.46
N ALA A 376 9.95 -23.53 -0.91
CA ALA A 376 8.90 -24.48 -1.18
C ALA A 376 8.15 -24.92 0.09
N GLU A 377 8.84 -25.06 1.23
CA GLU A 377 8.22 -25.35 2.53
C GLU A 377 7.33 -24.19 2.98
N ILE A 378 7.79 -22.95 2.83
CA ILE A 378 6.98 -21.77 3.14
C ILE A 378 5.71 -21.74 2.27
N VAL A 379 5.85 -21.94 0.95
CA VAL A 379 4.70 -21.98 0.01
C VAL A 379 3.74 -23.11 0.37
N THR A 380 4.24 -24.26 0.80
CA THR A 380 3.42 -25.39 1.21
C THR A 380 2.60 -25.06 2.46
N SER A 381 3.21 -24.42 3.47
CA SER A 381 2.51 -23.97 4.67
C SER A 381 1.45 -22.91 4.34
N ILE A 382 1.78 -21.93 3.48
CA ILE A 382 0.79 -20.93 3.01
C ILE A 382 -0.38 -21.60 2.28
N LYS A 383 -0.14 -22.59 1.42
CA LYS A 383 -1.22 -23.30 0.69
C LYS A 383 -2.14 -24.08 1.63
N LYS A 384 -1.65 -24.61 2.73
CA LYS A 384 -2.51 -25.24 3.77
C LYS A 384 -3.41 -24.19 4.43
N PHE A 385 -2.88 -23.03 4.72
CA PHE A 385 -3.59 -21.94 5.38
C PHE A 385 -4.56 -21.22 4.41
N ILE A 386 -4.17 -21.02 3.14
CA ILE A 386 -4.99 -20.41 2.07
C ILE A 386 -5.17 -21.45 0.96
N PRO A 387 -6.20 -22.32 0.99
CA PRO A 387 -6.34 -23.42 0.04
C PRO A 387 -6.47 -23.01 -1.43
N ASN A 388 -6.96 -21.79 -1.71
CA ASN A 388 -7.08 -21.24 -3.06
C ASN A 388 -5.84 -20.46 -3.51
N PHE A 389 -4.73 -20.51 -2.77
CA PHE A 389 -3.48 -19.90 -3.17
C PHE A 389 -2.79 -20.70 -4.28
N GLU A 390 -2.85 -20.17 -5.49
CA GLU A 390 -2.20 -20.74 -6.67
C GLU A 390 -0.90 -20.01 -6.96
N HIS A 391 0.22 -20.51 -6.42
CA HIS A 391 1.55 -19.98 -6.70
C HIS A 391 2.23 -20.75 -7.81
N GLU A 392 2.61 -20.06 -8.89
CA GLU A 392 3.39 -20.59 -10.00
C GLU A 392 4.76 -19.91 -10.03
N GLU A 393 5.82 -20.72 -9.90
CA GLU A 393 7.20 -20.21 -9.95
C GLU A 393 7.69 -20.23 -11.42
N LYS A 394 7.95 -19.06 -12.01
CA LYS A 394 8.45 -18.91 -13.39
C LYS A 394 9.97 -18.74 -13.47
N GLY A 395 10.66 -18.72 -12.33
CA GLY A 395 12.13 -18.58 -12.26
C GLY A 395 12.66 -17.23 -12.74
N LYS A 396 11.79 -16.26 -13.01
CA LYS A 396 12.15 -14.88 -13.40
C LYS A 396 11.64 -13.88 -12.37
N ASN A 397 12.51 -13.03 -11.89
CA ASN A 397 12.13 -11.97 -10.95
C ASN A 397 12.31 -10.57 -11.55
N LEU A 398 11.66 -9.58 -10.95
CA LEU A 398 11.67 -8.19 -11.41
C LEU A 398 13.04 -7.51 -11.26
N ASP A 399 13.97 -8.05 -10.44
CA ASP A 399 15.30 -7.49 -10.27
C ASP A 399 16.19 -7.68 -11.51
N GLN A 400 15.79 -8.56 -12.43
CA GLN A 400 16.48 -8.81 -13.70
C GLN A 400 16.07 -7.87 -14.82
N LYS A 401 15.06 -7.02 -14.60
CA LYS A 401 14.51 -6.08 -15.60
C LYS A 401 14.89 -4.64 -15.31
N MET A 402 14.92 -3.87 -16.38
CA MET A 402 15.15 -2.43 -16.36
C MET A 402 14.01 -1.65 -15.69
#